data_0ef4a0a100a9fc3ae2e515f9e6a7b61d
#
_entry.id   0ef4a0a100a9fc3ae2e515f9e6a7b61d
#
_cell.length_a   1.000
_cell.length_b   1.000
_cell.length_c   1.000
_cell.angle_alpha   90.00
_cell.angle_beta   90.00
_cell.angle_gamma   90.00
#
_symmetry.space_group_name_H-M   'P 1'
#
loop_
_entity.id
_entity.type
_entity.pdbx_description
1 polymer ?
#
loop_
_entity_poly.entity_id
_entity_poly.type
_entity_poly.pdbx_seq_one_letter_code
_entity_poly.pdbx_strand_id
1 'polypeptide(L)'
;ATFEGIKGWNQGKYYYEGESGVYDRMENKAVVQKGYFTTKHAVARVPDYRIEADSIDIYPNDHYKAHNARLFIKNTQIMSVSSYTGSLDRDGNAVNLWTVIPVPDYESGNGFGLKNRVEIPVGGADSDLAFYARLAWYSQEGFKPDVGFRWDTAPGTFKLRYAKEESTLNDDHIWIEMWPSFSFDSRHFYIPQTNFYVGASGEIGHWKEGSVSGSHKLWNVYLSHDPIELGPHLDFSWQLGYRRDYYGYDDSMRSNRYYTVGLHGKYGIWSPWITYEDNQMSGHTPYRYDTYDMEKPLYTGVKVPLTPLDAVSVEYAIDTINGHTDHKYFTYYRDLHSFTSWIQYDTVDEDFEFMIQPKDFSF
;
A
#
# COMPACT_ATOMS: atom_id res chain seq x y z
N ALA A 1 -4.37 26.96 31.09
CA ALA A 1 -5.78 26.66 31.37
C ALA A 1 -5.89 25.15 31.67
N THR A 2 -6.72 24.83 32.68
CA THR A 2 -6.99 23.43 33.08
C THR A 2 -8.42 23.10 32.69
N PHE A 3 -8.63 21.89 32.16
CA PHE A 3 -9.92 21.40 31.68
C PHE A 3 -10.17 19.98 32.25
N GLU A 4 -11.43 19.65 32.52
CA GLU A 4 -11.88 18.31 32.90
C GLU A 4 -12.74 17.74 31.78
N GLY A 5 -12.61 16.44 31.52
CA GLY A 5 -13.38 15.72 30.50
C GLY A 5 -13.14 16.24 29.09
N ILE A 6 -11.90 16.23 28.63
CA ILE A 6 -11.51 16.74 27.31
C ILE A 6 -11.78 15.71 26.22
N LYS A 7 -12.33 16.20 25.09
CA LYS A 7 -12.47 15.44 23.86
C LYS A 7 -12.41 16.35 22.66
N GLY A 8 -11.88 15.87 21.56
CA GLY A 8 -11.77 16.68 20.36
C GLY A 8 -11.20 15.93 19.17
N TRP A 9 -11.05 16.67 18.08
CA TRP A 9 -10.46 16.20 16.84
C TRP A 9 -9.21 16.98 16.52
N ASN A 10 -8.17 16.28 16.07
CA ASN A 10 -7.03 16.91 15.44
C ASN A 10 -7.12 16.78 13.93
N GLN A 11 -7.27 17.91 13.23
CA GLN A 11 -7.35 18.03 11.77
C GLN A 11 -8.36 17.06 11.09
N GLY A 12 -9.37 16.57 11.84
CA GLY A 12 -10.33 15.58 11.33
C GLY A 12 -9.78 14.17 11.09
N LYS A 13 -8.51 13.94 11.42
CA LYS A 13 -7.86 12.62 11.25
C LYS A 13 -7.87 11.79 12.53
N TYR A 14 -7.61 12.42 13.68
CA TYR A 14 -7.53 11.74 14.97
C TYR A 14 -8.53 12.30 15.95
N TYR A 15 -9.22 11.41 16.65
CA TYR A 15 -10.06 11.73 17.79
C TYR A 15 -9.30 11.42 19.08
N TYR A 16 -9.41 12.31 20.07
CA TYR A 16 -8.83 12.10 21.40
C TYR A 16 -9.85 12.38 22.49
N GLU A 17 -9.68 11.67 23.60
CA GLU A 17 -10.45 11.82 24.83
C GLU A 17 -9.55 11.62 26.03
N GLY A 18 -9.76 12.39 27.12
CA GLY A 18 -9.00 12.28 28.34
C GLY A 18 -9.75 12.79 29.57
N GLU A 19 -9.34 12.33 30.75
CA GLU A 19 -9.95 12.71 32.01
C GLU A 19 -9.76 14.19 32.32
N SER A 20 -8.56 14.70 32.06
CA SER A 20 -8.23 16.12 32.27
C SER A 20 -7.12 16.58 31.33
N GLY A 21 -6.96 17.88 31.18
CA GLY A 21 -5.90 18.45 30.39
C GLY A 21 -5.50 19.85 30.84
N VAL A 22 -4.26 20.18 30.54
CA VAL A 22 -3.68 21.49 30.75
C VAL A 22 -3.14 22.01 29.42
N TYR A 23 -3.51 23.22 29.06
CA TYR A 23 -2.92 23.93 27.94
C TYR A 23 -1.99 25.01 28.43
N ASP A 24 -0.72 24.89 28.13
CA ASP A 24 0.28 25.93 28.34
C ASP A 24 0.42 26.78 27.07
N ARG A 25 -0.01 28.04 27.18
CA ARG A 25 0.01 28.97 26.05
C ARG A 25 1.41 29.47 25.72
N MET A 26 2.33 29.46 26.71
CA MET A 26 3.71 29.92 26.48
C MET A 26 4.54 28.91 25.74
N GLU A 27 4.34 27.62 26.03
CA GLU A 27 5.02 26.51 25.38
C GLU A 27 4.24 26.01 24.15
N ASN A 28 3.05 26.54 23.88
CA ASN A 28 2.12 26.04 22.86
C ASN A 28 1.92 24.52 22.96
N LYS A 29 1.72 24.03 24.19
CA LYS A 29 1.65 22.61 24.50
C LYS A 29 0.37 22.27 25.25
N ALA A 30 -0.32 21.23 24.84
CA ALA A 30 -1.40 20.63 25.61
C ALA A 30 -0.94 19.31 26.23
N VAL A 31 -1.27 19.09 27.49
CA VAL A 31 -1.03 17.82 28.19
C VAL A 31 -2.38 17.22 28.54
N VAL A 32 -2.66 16.02 28.04
CA VAL A 32 -3.86 15.25 28.33
C VAL A 32 -3.51 14.14 29.30
N GLN A 33 -4.22 14.01 30.41
CA GLN A 33 -4.02 12.98 31.42
C GLN A 33 -5.00 11.84 31.22
N LYS A 34 -4.51 10.60 31.34
CA LYS A 34 -5.29 9.36 31.21
C LYS A 34 -6.21 9.40 29.99
N GLY A 35 -5.61 9.63 28.86
CA GLY A 35 -6.32 9.79 27.61
C GLY A 35 -6.12 8.64 26.65
N TYR A 36 -6.95 8.63 25.62
CA TYR A 36 -6.72 7.83 24.44
C TYR A 36 -6.90 8.67 23.17
N PHE A 37 -6.32 8.17 22.10
CA PHE A 37 -6.60 8.66 20.76
C PHE A 37 -6.83 7.51 19.81
N THR A 38 -7.60 7.77 18.77
CA THR A 38 -7.95 6.82 17.72
C THR A 38 -8.10 7.56 16.38
N THR A 39 -8.17 6.80 15.29
CA THR A 39 -8.32 7.35 13.96
C THR A 39 -9.79 7.63 13.62
N LYS A 40 -10.02 8.37 12.53
CA LYS A 40 -11.34 8.84 12.13
C LYS A 40 -12.38 7.72 12.00
N HIS A 41 -12.03 6.62 11.36
CA HIS A 41 -12.98 5.53 11.12
C HIS A 41 -13.09 4.56 12.28
N ALA A 42 -12.20 4.61 13.27
CA ALA A 42 -12.26 3.74 14.44
C ALA A 42 -13.05 4.31 15.62
N VAL A 43 -13.56 5.55 15.51
CA VAL A 43 -14.33 6.21 16.57
C VAL A 43 -15.66 5.50 16.78
N ALA A 44 -15.84 4.93 17.98
CA ALA A 44 -17.06 4.29 18.42
C ALA A 44 -17.16 4.40 19.95
N ARG A 45 -18.26 3.93 20.55
CA ARG A 45 -18.40 3.86 22.02
C ARG A 45 -17.23 3.12 22.67
N VAL A 46 -16.77 2.03 22.04
CA VAL A 46 -15.49 1.39 22.28
C VAL A 46 -14.78 1.40 20.92
N PRO A 47 -13.74 2.21 20.74
CA PRO A 47 -13.03 2.27 19.45
C PRO A 47 -12.55 0.91 18.98
N ASP A 48 -12.55 0.69 17.65
CA ASP A 48 -12.09 -0.57 17.08
C ASP A 48 -10.61 -0.81 17.43
N TYR A 49 -9.83 0.26 17.42
CA TYR A 49 -8.47 0.30 17.95
C TYR A 49 -8.20 1.68 18.54
N ARG A 50 -7.38 1.75 19.57
CA ARG A 50 -6.99 2.99 20.23
C ARG A 50 -5.62 2.86 20.90
N ILE A 51 -4.97 3.98 21.09
CA ILE A 51 -3.78 4.10 21.92
C ILE A 51 -4.18 4.83 23.19
N GLU A 52 -4.12 4.15 24.34
CA GLU A 52 -4.25 4.74 25.66
C GLU A 52 -2.88 5.14 26.19
N ALA A 53 -2.82 6.23 26.93
CA ALA A 53 -1.60 6.67 27.59
C ALA A 53 -1.90 7.26 28.97
N ASP A 54 -0.93 7.19 29.87
CA ASP A 54 -1.04 7.82 31.18
C ASP A 54 -1.01 9.35 31.05
N SER A 55 -0.20 9.86 30.10
CA SER A 55 -0.26 11.26 29.65
C SER A 55 0.09 11.36 28.18
N ILE A 56 -0.48 12.38 27.51
CA ILE A 56 -0.19 12.72 26.11
C ILE A 56 0.19 14.19 26.04
N ASP A 57 1.43 14.45 25.67
CA ASP A 57 1.92 15.79 25.37
C ASP A 57 1.60 16.07 23.89
N ILE A 58 0.84 17.12 23.62
CA ILE A 58 0.41 17.49 22.26
C ILE A 58 1.08 18.83 21.92
N TYR A 59 1.85 18.86 20.87
CA TYR A 59 2.42 20.07 20.26
C TYR A 59 1.62 20.35 18.97
N PRO A 60 0.70 21.30 18.99
CA PRO A 60 -0.22 21.54 17.87
C PRO A 60 0.51 21.78 16.55
N ASN A 61 0.07 21.09 15.48
CA ASN A 61 0.62 21.13 14.13
C ASN A 61 2.05 20.59 13.97
N ASP A 62 2.56 19.87 14.97
CA ASP A 62 3.91 19.29 14.97
C ASP A 62 3.79 17.80 15.34
N HIS A 63 3.85 17.47 16.61
CA HIS A 63 3.83 16.07 17.06
C HIS A 63 3.07 15.91 18.39
N TYR A 64 2.85 14.64 18.77
CA TYR A 64 2.42 14.30 20.11
C TYR A 64 3.35 13.24 20.70
N LYS A 65 3.48 13.23 22.02
CA LYS A 65 4.23 12.25 22.77
C LYS A 65 3.36 11.60 23.84
N ALA A 66 3.08 10.30 23.66
CA ALA A 66 2.34 9.51 24.62
C ALA A 66 3.29 8.81 25.58
N HIS A 67 3.03 8.86 26.87
CA HIS A 67 3.81 8.23 27.93
C HIS A 67 3.06 6.98 28.43
N ASN A 68 3.77 5.86 28.55
CA ASN A 68 3.20 4.54 28.87
C ASN A 68 2.05 4.18 27.90
N ALA A 69 2.34 4.30 26.60
CA ALA A 69 1.36 4.06 25.57
C ALA A 69 1.03 2.57 25.45
N ARG A 70 -0.27 2.26 25.38
CA ARG A 70 -0.85 0.91 25.28
C ARG A 70 -1.77 0.88 24.07
N LEU A 71 -1.48 0.00 23.13
CA LEU A 71 -2.30 -0.23 21.95
C LEU A 71 -3.38 -1.27 22.26
N PHE A 72 -4.62 -0.92 22.00
CA PHE A 72 -5.78 -1.78 22.14
C PHE A 72 -6.46 -2.05 20.80
N ILE A 73 -6.93 -3.28 20.61
CA ILE A 73 -7.97 -3.63 19.64
C ILE A 73 -9.21 -4.00 20.47
N LYS A 74 -10.27 -3.20 20.32
CA LYS A 74 -11.44 -3.26 21.21
C LYS A 74 -11.02 -3.18 22.68
N ASN A 75 -11.21 -4.26 23.44
CA ASN A 75 -10.88 -4.35 24.86
C ASN A 75 -9.59 -5.15 25.13
N THR A 76 -8.91 -5.61 24.08
CA THR A 76 -7.69 -6.42 24.21
C THR A 76 -6.47 -5.55 24.02
N GLN A 77 -5.59 -5.49 25.02
CA GLN A 77 -4.29 -4.86 24.89
C GLN A 77 -3.35 -5.74 24.06
N ILE A 78 -2.80 -5.17 22.99
CA ILE A 78 -1.92 -5.86 22.04
C ILE A 78 -0.46 -5.66 22.42
N MET A 79 -0.09 -4.42 22.78
CA MET A 79 1.27 -4.07 23.15
C MET A 79 1.32 -2.85 24.06
N SER A 80 2.49 -2.62 24.68
CA SER A 80 2.78 -1.40 25.41
C SER A 80 4.21 -0.95 25.16
N VAL A 81 4.40 0.37 25.17
CA VAL A 81 5.71 1.01 25.05
C VAL A 81 5.80 2.14 26.07
N SER A 82 6.99 2.35 26.64
CA SER A 82 7.19 3.40 27.68
C SER A 82 6.95 4.80 27.12
N SER A 83 7.24 5.03 25.86
CA SER A 83 7.01 6.31 25.17
C SER A 83 6.77 6.09 23.69
N TYR A 84 5.85 6.85 23.13
CA TYR A 84 5.55 6.86 21.72
C TYR A 84 5.38 8.30 21.22
N THR A 85 6.06 8.64 20.14
CA THR A 85 5.93 9.95 19.48
C THR A 85 5.30 9.76 18.11
N GLY A 86 4.21 10.45 17.83
CA GLY A 86 3.54 10.47 16.54
C GLY A 86 3.44 11.89 15.99
N SER A 87 3.48 12.03 14.66
CA SER A 87 3.32 13.33 14.01
C SER A 87 1.86 13.78 13.98
N LEU A 88 1.66 15.09 14.06
CA LEU A 88 0.37 15.75 13.84
C LEU A 88 0.38 16.56 12.53
N ASP A 89 1.49 16.57 11.80
CA ASP A 89 1.59 17.28 10.54
C ASP A 89 0.84 16.56 9.41
N ARG A 90 0.49 17.31 8.36
CA ARG A 90 -0.39 16.86 7.27
C ARG A 90 0.15 15.69 6.49
N ASP A 91 1.48 15.55 6.40
CA ASP A 91 2.15 14.56 5.58
C ASP A 91 2.92 13.51 6.41
N GLY A 92 2.61 13.45 7.71
CA GLY A 92 3.32 12.75 8.77
C GLY A 92 3.94 11.41 8.44
N ASN A 93 5.26 11.42 8.29
CA ASN A 93 6.13 10.25 8.25
C ASN A 93 6.42 9.66 9.66
N ALA A 94 5.66 10.04 10.68
CA ALA A 94 5.87 9.53 12.03
C ALA A 94 5.51 8.06 12.13
N VAL A 95 6.23 7.37 13.01
CA VAL A 95 5.92 5.98 13.40
C VAL A 95 4.43 5.86 13.67
N ASN A 96 3.75 5.14 12.82
CA ASN A 96 2.33 4.92 12.99
C ASN A 96 2.13 3.59 13.72
N LEU A 97 1.89 3.63 15.04
CA LEU A 97 1.63 2.42 15.84
C LEU A 97 0.46 1.58 15.32
N TRP A 98 -0.43 2.18 14.54
CA TRP A 98 -1.55 1.46 13.93
C TRP A 98 -1.07 0.38 12.95
N THR A 99 0.02 0.62 12.24
CA THR A 99 0.57 -0.31 11.24
C THR A 99 1.24 -1.54 11.85
N VAL A 100 1.48 -1.54 13.17
CA VAL A 100 1.94 -2.71 13.93
C VAL A 100 0.79 -3.73 14.14
N ILE A 101 -0.48 -3.28 14.01
CA ILE A 101 -1.63 -4.19 14.09
C ILE A 101 -1.53 -5.19 12.94
N PRO A 102 -1.38 -6.51 13.21
CA PRO A 102 -1.31 -7.48 12.14
C PRO A 102 -2.66 -7.58 11.43
N VAL A 103 -2.61 -7.54 10.11
CA VAL A 103 -3.77 -7.68 9.24
C VAL A 103 -3.79 -9.07 8.64
N PRO A 104 -4.90 -9.82 8.83
CA PRO A 104 -5.03 -11.14 8.26
C PRO A 104 -5.40 -11.05 6.78
N ASP A 105 -4.87 -11.98 5.99
CA ASP A 105 -5.28 -12.28 4.64
C ASP A 105 -5.28 -13.80 4.41
N TYR A 106 -5.81 -14.21 3.30
CA TYR A 106 -5.78 -15.59 2.82
C TYR A 106 -5.75 -15.59 1.30
N GLU A 107 -4.89 -16.41 0.76
CA GLU A 107 -4.72 -16.65 -0.67
C GLU A 107 -4.44 -18.15 -0.88
N SER A 108 -5.09 -18.78 -1.85
CA SER A 108 -5.01 -20.25 -2.03
C SER A 108 -3.57 -20.76 -2.15
N GLY A 109 -2.71 -20.05 -2.89
CA GLY A 109 -1.30 -20.42 -3.08
C GLY A 109 -0.42 -20.20 -1.84
N ASN A 110 -0.67 -19.15 -1.06
CA ASN A 110 0.15 -18.75 0.10
C ASN A 110 -0.41 -19.26 1.43
N GLY A 111 -1.71 -19.59 1.46
CA GLY A 111 -2.45 -19.95 2.67
C GLY A 111 -2.82 -18.75 3.53
N PHE A 112 -3.06 -18.99 4.81
CA PHE A 112 -3.37 -17.91 5.76
C PHE A 112 -2.14 -17.04 6.01
N GLY A 113 -2.33 -15.72 5.90
CA GLY A 113 -1.31 -14.71 6.08
C GLY A 113 -1.58 -13.75 7.24
N LEU A 114 -0.51 -13.18 7.76
CA LEU A 114 -0.52 -12.06 8.68
C LEU A 114 0.51 -11.03 8.19
N LYS A 115 0.06 -9.80 7.95
CA LYS A 115 0.90 -8.71 7.44
C LYS A 115 0.95 -7.56 8.44
N ASN A 116 2.11 -6.96 8.62
CA ASN A 116 2.25 -5.70 9.35
C ASN A 116 3.32 -4.81 8.71
N ARG A 117 3.31 -3.53 9.10
CA ARG A 117 4.31 -2.55 8.68
C ARG A 117 4.77 -1.72 9.86
N VAL A 118 6.05 -1.48 9.93
CA VAL A 118 6.66 -0.52 10.85
C VAL A 118 7.51 0.44 10.04
N GLU A 119 7.43 1.72 10.36
CA GLU A 119 8.26 2.73 9.74
C GLU A 119 8.75 3.71 10.81
N ILE A 120 10.06 3.95 10.86
CA ILE A 120 10.73 4.73 11.90
C ILE A 120 11.59 5.80 11.24
N PRO A 121 11.26 7.10 11.36
CA PRO A 121 12.11 8.18 10.88
C PRO A 121 13.50 8.12 11.53
N VAL A 122 14.54 8.30 10.74
CA VAL A 122 15.94 8.29 11.19
C VAL A 122 16.44 9.72 11.28
N GLY A 123 16.77 10.16 12.48
CA GLY A 123 17.28 11.52 12.72
C GLY A 123 16.25 12.53 13.24
N GLY A 124 15.00 12.12 13.44
CA GLY A 124 13.91 12.95 13.98
C GLY A 124 12.58 12.68 13.32
N ALA A 125 11.49 13.21 13.89
CA ALA A 125 10.13 12.97 13.41
C ALA A 125 9.88 13.50 11.98
N ASP A 126 10.58 14.58 11.59
CA ASP A 126 10.45 15.24 10.29
C ASP A 126 11.50 14.77 9.27
N SER A 127 12.17 13.65 9.54
CA SER A 127 13.21 13.14 8.65
C SER A 127 12.63 12.51 7.40
N ASP A 128 13.11 12.90 6.23
CA ASP A 128 12.82 12.26 4.96
C ASP A 128 13.45 10.85 4.83
N LEU A 129 14.36 10.50 5.75
CA LEU A 129 14.95 9.18 5.83
C LEU A 129 14.22 8.37 6.90
N ALA A 130 13.74 7.19 6.53
CA ALA A 130 13.09 6.25 7.44
C ALA A 130 13.66 4.83 7.30
N PHE A 131 13.77 4.14 8.42
CA PHE A 131 13.84 2.69 8.42
C PHE A 131 12.42 2.15 8.31
N TYR A 132 12.21 1.17 7.43
CA TYR A 132 10.92 0.48 7.33
C TYR A 132 11.08 -1.02 7.39
N ALA A 133 10.06 -1.69 7.89
CA ALA A 133 9.91 -3.13 7.87
C ALA A 133 8.45 -3.48 7.54
N ARG A 134 8.25 -4.13 6.40
CA ARG A 134 7.01 -4.83 6.05
C ARG A 134 7.23 -6.30 6.30
N LEU A 135 6.45 -6.87 7.17
CA LEU A 135 6.63 -8.24 7.61
C LEU A 135 5.37 -9.01 7.28
N ALA A 136 5.49 -10.02 6.46
CA ALA A 136 4.43 -10.95 6.17
C ALA A 136 4.82 -12.36 6.60
N TRP A 137 3.87 -13.11 7.09
CA TRP A 137 4.01 -14.53 7.35
C TRP A 137 2.82 -15.27 6.76
N TYR A 138 3.10 -16.31 6.03
CA TYR A 138 2.11 -17.17 5.39
C TYR A 138 2.25 -18.61 5.85
N SER A 139 1.12 -19.29 6.01
CA SER A 139 1.10 -20.66 6.53
C SER A 139 1.76 -21.68 5.60
N GLN A 140 1.78 -21.45 4.28
CA GLN A 140 2.41 -22.33 3.29
C GLN A 140 3.80 -21.84 2.90
N GLU A 141 3.98 -20.51 2.79
CA GLU A 141 5.19 -19.88 2.26
C GLU A 141 6.16 -19.36 3.34
N GLY A 142 5.74 -19.32 4.62
CA GLY A 142 6.56 -18.87 5.74
C GLY A 142 6.78 -17.36 5.78
N PHE A 143 7.93 -16.94 6.29
CA PHE A 143 8.24 -15.54 6.56
C PHE A 143 8.78 -14.81 5.32
N LYS A 144 8.13 -13.71 4.95
CA LYS A 144 8.40 -12.86 3.79
C LYS A 144 8.64 -11.41 4.24
N PRO A 145 9.87 -11.04 4.59
CA PRO A 145 10.21 -9.67 4.99
C PRO A 145 10.50 -8.80 3.77
N ASP A 146 10.16 -7.50 3.88
CA ASP A 146 10.73 -6.39 3.09
C ASP A 146 11.19 -5.33 4.09
N VAL A 147 12.50 -5.23 4.32
CA VAL A 147 13.09 -4.37 5.34
C VAL A 147 14.22 -3.55 4.76
N GLY A 148 14.29 -2.28 5.16
CA GLY A 148 15.31 -1.41 4.62
C GLY A 148 15.20 0.04 5.06
N PHE A 149 15.86 0.88 4.30
CA PHE A 149 15.79 2.33 4.42
C PHE A 149 15.09 2.91 3.21
N ARG A 150 14.21 3.88 3.47
CA ARG A 150 13.54 4.70 2.47
C ARG A 150 13.96 6.14 2.67
N TRP A 151 14.34 6.80 1.60
CA TRP A 151 14.67 8.21 1.59
C TRP A 151 13.82 8.92 0.54
N ASP A 152 12.90 9.76 1.03
CA ASP A 152 12.03 10.59 0.20
C ASP A 152 12.75 11.91 -0.13
N THR A 153 12.83 12.21 -1.40
CA THR A 153 13.52 13.39 -1.93
C THR A 153 12.63 14.16 -2.90
N ALA A 154 13.02 15.36 -3.26
CA ALA A 154 12.27 16.15 -4.24
C ALA A 154 12.06 15.42 -5.60
N PRO A 155 13.06 14.73 -6.20
CA PRO A 155 12.86 14.00 -7.45
C PRO A 155 12.16 12.65 -7.30
N GLY A 156 12.12 12.05 -6.09
CA GLY A 156 11.52 10.73 -5.90
C GLY A 156 12.01 10.03 -4.65
N THR A 157 11.68 8.76 -4.54
CA THR A 157 11.97 7.90 -3.38
C THR A 157 13.09 6.92 -3.72
N PHE A 158 14.12 6.90 -2.90
CA PHE A 158 15.19 5.89 -2.91
C PHE A 158 14.92 4.84 -1.83
N LYS A 159 15.25 3.56 -2.13
CA LYS A 159 15.21 2.48 -1.15
C LYS A 159 16.49 1.66 -1.21
N LEU A 160 16.99 1.24 -0.06
CA LEU A 160 17.99 0.20 0.09
C LEU A 160 17.40 -0.88 0.99
N ARG A 161 17.24 -2.12 0.47
CA ARG A 161 16.45 -3.13 1.16
C ARG A 161 16.96 -4.56 1.00
N TYR A 162 16.53 -5.40 1.91
CA TYR A 162 16.36 -6.83 1.78
C TYR A 162 14.88 -7.13 1.62
N ALA A 163 14.50 -7.89 0.60
CA ALA A 163 13.10 -8.24 0.39
C ALA A 163 12.93 -9.69 -0.07
N LYS A 164 11.80 -10.27 0.31
CA LYS A 164 11.21 -11.42 -0.38
C LYS A 164 9.89 -10.95 -0.96
N GLU A 165 9.80 -10.93 -2.28
CA GLU A 165 8.63 -10.45 -3.01
C GLU A 165 8.04 -11.55 -3.88
N GLU A 166 6.72 -11.59 -3.95
CA GLU A 166 5.97 -12.41 -4.87
C GLU A 166 5.83 -11.74 -6.23
N SER A 167 5.82 -12.54 -7.29
CA SER A 167 5.53 -12.02 -8.63
C SER A 167 4.14 -11.40 -8.68
N THR A 168 4.03 -10.29 -9.41
CA THR A 168 2.76 -9.67 -9.76
C THR A 168 2.49 -9.74 -11.27
N LEU A 169 3.33 -10.47 -12.00
CA LEU A 169 3.28 -10.60 -13.45
C LEU A 169 2.71 -11.95 -13.89
N ASN A 170 2.64 -12.88 -12.95
CA ASN A 170 2.08 -14.22 -13.11
C ASN A 170 1.46 -14.70 -11.79
N ASP A 171 0.60 -15.70 -11.85
CA ASP A 171 -0.10 -16.28 -10.71
C ASP A 171 0.54 -17.57 -10.18
N ASP A 172 1.74 -17.83 -10.57
CA ASP A 172 2.51 -19.00 -10.16
C ASP A 172 2.96 -18.99 -8.69
N HIS A 173 2.62 -17.94 -7.93
CA HIS A 173 3.07 -17.69 -6.53
C HIS A 173 4.59 -17.77 -6.39
N ILE A 174 5.32 -17.23 -7.35
CA ILE A 174 6.78 -17.25 -7.38
C ILE A 174 7.33 -16.15 -6.49
N TRP A 175 8.18 -16.56 -5.55
CA TRP A 175 8.86 -15.63 -4.63
C TRP A 175 10.33 -15.47 -5.00
N ILE A 176 10.78 -14.21 -5.03
CA ILE A 176 12.19 -13.87 -5.23
C ILE A 176 12.78 -13.27 -3.95
N GLU A 177 14.04 -13.58 -3.68
CA GLU A 177 14.84 -12.94 -2.63
C GLU A 177 15.77 -11.90 -3.25
N MET A 178 15.74 -10.67 -2.73
CA MET A 178 16.54 -9.54 -3.20
C MET A 178 17.47 -9.04 -2.08
N TRP A 179 18.79 -9.12 -2.28
CA TRP A 179 19.77 -8.59 -1.33
C TRP A 179 21.17 -8.45 -1.92
N PRO A 180 21.78 -7.25 -1.84
CA PRO A 180 21.12 -5.97 -1.61
C PRO A 180 20.26 -5.57 -2.80
N SER A 181 19.20 -4.77 -2.58
CA SER A 181 18.46 -4.10 -3.64
C SER A 181 18.46 -2.60 -3.35
N PHE A 182 18.90 -1.81 -4.32
CA PHE A 182 18.82 -0.37 -4.32
C PHE A 182 17.90 0.07 -5.45
N SER A 183 16.82 0.75 -5.12
CA SER A 183 15.83 1.22 -6.09
C SER A 183 15.57 2.72 -5.99
N PHE A 184 15.08 3.27 -7.08
CA PHE A 184 14.60 4.64 -7.20
C PHE A 184 13.28 4.65 -7.95
N ASP A 185 12.29 5.35 -7.38
CA ASP A 185 10.99 5.63 -7.99
C ASP A 185 10.79 7.15 -8.06
N SER A 186 10.70 7.71 -9.25
CA SER A 186 10.52 9.15 -9.43
C SER A 186 9.13 9.60 -9.00
N ARG A 187 9.00 10.86 -8.62
CA ARG A 187 7.71 11.55 -8.67
C ARG A 187 7.29 11.74 -10.12
N HIS A 188 6.03 12.11 -10.34
CA HIS A 188 5.58 12.53 -11.66
C HIS A 188 6.18 13.90 -12.01
N PHE A 189 6.91 13.96 -13.12
CA PHE A 189 7.45 15.21 -13.66
C PHE A 189 6.49 15.74 -14.72
N TYR A 190 5.63 16.67 -14.31
CA TYR A 190 4.66 17.29 -15.21
C TYR A 190 5.35 18.18 -16.25
N ILE A 191 4.92 18.06 -17.50
CA ILE A 191 5.33 18.95 -18.58
C ILE A 191 4.61 20.28 -18.37
N PRO A 192 5.35 21.40 -18.27
CA PRO A 192 4.74 22.70 -17.95
C PRO A 192 3.56 23.04 -18.87
N GLN A 193 2.49 23.56 -18.27
CA GLN A 193 1.24 23.95 -18.94
C GLN A 193 0.45 22.80 -19.60
N THR A 194 0.74 21.57 -19.23
CA THR A 194 0.00 20.40 -19.69
C THR A 194 -0.31 19.47 -18.52
N ASN A 195 -1.19 18.48 -18.74
CA ASN A 195 -1.44 17.40 -17.80
C ASN A 195 -0.65 16.13 -18.15
N PHE A 196 0.33 16.23 -19.04
CA PHE A 196 1.27 15.14 -19.32
C PHE A 196 2.35 15.08 -18.25
N TYR A 197 2.74 13.88 -17.89
CA TYR A 197 3.86 13.67 -16.98
C TYR A 197 4.74 12.50 -17.41
N VAL A 198 6.00 12.58 -17.03
CA VAL A 198 6.99 11.52 -17.19
C VAL A 198 7.28 10.93 -15.80
N GLY A 199 7.35 9.63 -15.73
CA GLY A 199 7.86 8.91 -14.58
C GLY A 199 9.01 7.99 -14.96
N ALA A 200 9.86 7.69 -13.98
CA ALA A 200 10.98 6.78 -14.15
C ALA A 200 11.17 5.94 -12.89
N SER A 201 11.58 4.69 -13.06
CA SER A 201 12.02 3.85 -11.96
C SER A 201 13.26 3.06 -12.35
N GLY A 202 14.01 2.62 -11.35
CA GLY A 202 15.20 1.82 -11.59
C GLY A 202 15.57 1.01 -10.35
N GLU A 203 16.22 -0.13 -10.57
CA GLU A 203 16.73 -0.99 -9.53
C GLU A 203 18.11 -1.55 -9.92
N ILE A 204 18.96 -1.69 -8.94
CA ILE A 204 20.22 -2.45 -9.02
C ILE A 204 20.28 -3.32 -7.77
N GLY A 205 20.39 -4.64 -7.99
CA GLY A 205 20.38 -5.56 -6.88
C GLY A 205 20.98 -6.91 -7.21
N HIS A 206 20.80 -7.82 -6.26
CA HIS A 206 21.09 -9.22 -6.43
C HIS A 206 19.81 -10.01 -6.19
N TRP A 207 19.41 -10.79 -7.16
CA TRP A 207 18.20 -11.59 -7.18
C TRP A 207 18.51 -13.06 -7.00
N LYS A 208 17.66 -13.76 -6.25
CA LYS A 208 17.74 -15.19 -6.06
C LYS A 208 16.35 -15.83 -6.06
N GLU A 209 16.14 -16.76 -6.99
CA GLU A 209 14.96 -17.60 -7.09
C GLU A 209 15.41 -19.07 -7.14
N GLY A 210 15.19 -19.80 -6.05
CA GLY A 210 15.67 -21.17 -5.94
C GLY A 210 17.19 -21.30 -6.14
N SER A 211 17.61 -21.96 -7.23
CA SER A 211 19.01 -22.11 -7.62
C SER A 211 19.53 -21.03 -8.58
N VAL A 212 18.64 -20.23 -9.16
CA VAL A 212 19.00 -19.11 -10.04
C VAL A 212 19.36 -17.91 -9.18
N SER A 213 20.57 -17.37 -9.34
CA SER A 213 21.06 -16.27 -8.50
C SER A 213 22.07 -15.43 -9.26
N GLY A 214 21.88 -14.11 -9.29
CA GLY A 214 22.75 -13.19 -10.01
C GLY A 214 22.42 -11.73 -9.78
N SER A 215 23.28 -10.85 -10.29
CA SER A 215 22.99 -9.41 -10.29
C SER A 215 21.80 -9.11 -11.21
N HIS A 216 21.00 -8.13 -10.80
CA HIS A 216 19.90 -7.60 -11.61
C HIS A 216 20.00 -6.09 -11.70
N LYS A 217 19.69 -5.55 -12.88
CA LYS A 217 19.59 -4.12 -13.12
C LYS A 217 18.36 -3.85 -13.97
N LEU A 218 17.55 -2.92 -13.51
CA LEU A 218 16.30 -2.51 -14.16
C LEU A 218 16.31 -1.00 -14.35
N TRP A 219 15.80 -0.52 -15.48
CA TRP A 219 15.30 0.85 -15.60
C TRP A 219 14.02 0.87 -16.41
N ASN A 220 13.14 1.77 -16.07
CA ASN A 220 11.84 1.98 -16.69
C ASN A 220 11.57 3.48 -16.80
N VAL A 221 11.06 3.92 -17.94
CA VAL A 221 10.60 5.30 -18.17
C VAL A 221 9.25 5.23 -18.86
N TYR A 222 8.33 6.07 -18.44
CA TYR A 222 7.01 6.14 -19.02
C TYR A 222 6.51 7.58 -19.16
N LEU A 223 5.63 7.78 -20.15
CA LEU A 223 4.85 8.98 -20.37
C LEU A 223 3.37 8.64 -20.12
N SER A 224 2.67 9.51 -19.42
CA SER A 224 1.24 9.41 -19.18
C SER A 224 0.59 10.80 -19.14
N HIS A 225 -0.71 10.81 -18.94
CA HIS A 225 -1.52 12.01 -18.78
C HIS A 225 -2.48 11.80 -17.62
N ASP A 226 -2.82 12.84 -16.88
CA ASP A 226 -3.90 12.75 -15.92
C ASP A 226 -5.18 12.21 -16.60
N PRO A 227 -6.06 11.48 -15.90
CA PRO A 227 -7.27 10.94 -16.50
C PRO A 227 -8.04 12.01 -17.27
N ILE A 228 -8.44 11.70 -18.50
CA ILE A 228 -9.15 12.61 -19.40
C ILE A 228 -10.66 12.35 -19.24
N GLU A 229 -11.38 13.32 -18.74
CA GLU A 229 -12.85 13.26 -18.65
C GLU A 229 -13.48 13.34 -20.06
N LEU A 230 -14.07 12.24 -20.51
CA LEU A 230 -14.81 12.16 -21.77
C LEU A 230 -16.30 12.53 -21.59
N GLY A 231 -16.64 13.13 -20.47
CA GLY A 231 -17.98 13.55 -20.09
C GLY A 231 -18.24 13.28 -18.59
N PRO A 232 -19.47 13.45 -18.11
CA PRO A 232 -19.77 13.39 -16.68
C PRO A 232 -19.66 11.98 -16.06
N HIS A 233 -19.46 10.95 -16.87
CA HIS A 233 -19.55 9.55 -16.43
C HIS A 233 -18.45 8.65 -16.98
N LEU A 234 -17.48 9.18 -17.70
CA LEU A 234 -16.47 8.36 -18.38
C LEU A 234 -15.11 9.05 -18.35
N ASP A 235 -14.12 8.35 -17.81
CA ASP A 235 -12.73 8.76 -17.77
C ASP A 235 -11.90 7.85 -18.68
N PHE A 236 -10.98 8.44 -19.42
CA PHE A 236 -9.99 7.76 -20.23
C PHE A 236 -8.61 7.94 -19.63
N SER A 237 -7.88 6.85 -19.49
CA SER A 237 -6.48 6.83 -19.04
C SER A 237 -5.60 6.13 -20.07
N TRP A 238 -4.33 6.53 -20.12
CA TRP A 238 -3.34 5.86 -20.94
C TRP A 238 -1.94 6.08 -20.39
N GLN A 239 -1.08 5.13 -20.68
CA GLN A 239 0.34 5.18 -20.37
C GLN A 239 1.11 4.48 -21.49
N LEU A 240 2.30 4.98 -21.83
CA LEU A 240 3.24 4.29 -22.69
C LEU A 240 4.63 4.34 -22.06
N GLY A 241 5.39 3.26 -22.20
CA GLY A 241 6.69 3.20 -21.55
C GLY A 241 7.64 2.20 -22.19
N TYR A 242 8.84 2.21 -21.62
CA TYR A 242 9.91 1.32 -21.99
C TYR A 242 10.65 0.87 -20.73
N ARG A 243 10.73 -0.44 -20.56
CA ARG A 243 11.46 -1.11 -19.48
C ARG A 243 12.61 -1.93 -20.06
N ARG A 244 13.72 -1.98 -19.35
CA ARG A 244 14.86 -2.82 -19.69
C ARG A 244 15.48 -3.46 -18.45
N ASP A 245 15.67 -4.76 -18.53
CA ASP A 245 16.23 -5.60 -17.48
C ASP A 245 17.53 -6.25 -17.96
N TYR A 246 18.51 -6.38 -17.06
CA TYR A 246 19.79 -7.04 -17.27
C TYR A 246 19.99 -8.07 -16.17
N TYR A 247 20.28 -9.30 -16.55
CA TYR A 247 20.41 -10.46 -15.63
C TYR A 247 21.84 -10.96 -15.66
N GLY A 248 22.56 -10.86 -14.52
CA GLY A 248 23.95 -11.29 -14.42
C GLY A 248 24.10 -12.78 -14.13
N TYR A 249 23.00 -13.55 -14.07
CA TYR A 249 23.06 -15.02 -13.94
C TYR A 249 23.55 -15.69 -15.22
N ASP A 250 23.09 -15.23 -16.37
CA ASP A 250 23.36 -15.80 -17.68
C ASP A 250 23.74 -14.73 -18.73
N ASP A 251 24.01 -13.49 -18.26
CA ASP A 251 24.31 -12.32 -19.08
C ASP A 251 23.19 -11.94 -20.07
N SER A 252 21.97 -12.40 -19.80
CA SER A 252 20.81 -12.09 -20.63
C SER A 252 20.24 -10.70 -20.37
N MET A 253 19.37 -10.28 -21.26
CA MET A 253 18.71 -9.00 -21.24
C MET A 253 17.29 -9.15 -21.77
N ARG A 254 16.36 -8.46 -21.14
CA ARG A 254 14.99 -8.31 -21.63
C ARG A 254 14.64 -6.85 -21.78
N SER A 255 13.87 -6.51 -22.79
CA SER A 255 13.24 -5.20 -22.94
C SER A 255 11.76 -5.35 -23.21
N ASN A 256 10.97 -4.43 -22.68
CA ASN A 256 9.54 -4.36 -22.87
C ASN A 256 9.17 -2.93 -23.33
N ARG A 257 8.54 -2.83 -24.51
CA ARG A 257 7.81 -1.62 -24.92
C ARG A 257 6.35 -1.87 -24.59
N TYR A 258 5.78 -1.03 -23.77
CA TYR A 258 4.41 -1.26 -23.33
C TYR A 258 3.53 -0.03 -23.47
N TYR A 259 2.25 -0.26 -23.67
CA TYR A 259 1.25 0.75 -23.47
C TYR A 259 0.02 0.14 -22.78
N THR A 260 -0.64 0.98 -22.00
CA THR A 260 -1.89 0.67 -21.32
C THR A 260 -2.91 1.73 -21.71
N VAL A 261 -4.13 1.32 -22.01
CA VAL A 261 -5.27 2.22 -22.25
C VAL A 261 -6.47 1.74 -21.45
N GLY A 262 -7.19 2.66 -20.82
CA GLY A 262 -8.32 2.32 -19.96
C GLY A 262 -9.48 3.27 -20.10
N LEU A 263 -10.69 2.74 -19.95
CA LEU A 263 -11.93 3.50 -19.81
C LEU A 263 -12.58 3.10 -18.49
N HIS A 264 -12.93 4.07 -17.66
CA HIS A 264 -13.57 3.89 -16.37
C HIS A 264 -14.87 4.68 -16.36
N GLY A 265 -15.98 3.99 -16.13
CA GLY A 265 -17.30 4.58 -16.15
C GLY A 265 -17.93 4.68 -14.77
N LYS A 266 -18.86 5.65 -14.61
CA LYS A 266 -19.72 5.77 -13.42
C LYS A 266 -21.14 6.12 -13.87
N TYR A 267 -22.00 5.12 -13.95
CA TYR A 267 -23.39 5.24 -14.44
C TYR A 267 -24.38 4.86 -13.33
N GLY A 268 -24.81 5.85 -12.54
CA GLY A 268 -25.65 5.62 -11.37
C GLY A 268 -24.92 4.77 -10.32
N ILE A 269 -25.39 3.52 -10.09
CA ILE A 269 -24.75 2.56 -9.17
C ILE A 269 -23.68 1.69 -9.86
N TRP A 270 -23.56 1.75 -11.20
CA TRP A 270 -22.67 0.89 -11.97
C TRP A 270 -21.32 1.59 -12.18
N SER A 271 -20.24 0.89 -11.87
CA SER A 271 -18.86 1.36 -12.14
C SER A 271 -18.18 0.35 -13.07
N PRO A 272 -18.42 0.40 -14.38
CA PRO A 272 -17.74 -0.46 -15.34
C PRO A 272 -16.33 0.05 -15.66
N TRP A 273 -15.45 -0.86 -16.04
CA TRP A 273 -14.13 -0.55 -16.58
C TRP A 273 -13.73 -1.51 -17.69
N ILE A 274 -12.85 -1.04 -18.54
CA ILE A 274 -12.12 -1.84 -19.50
C ILE A 274 -10.70 -1.29 -19.61
N THR A 275 -9.70 -2.15 -19.51
CA THR A 275 -8.29 -1.79 -19.61
C THR A 275 -7.59 -2.79 -20.52
N TYR A 276 -6.86 -2.30 -21.49
CA TYR A 276 -6.05 -3.10 -22.39
C TYR A 276 -4.57 -2.75 -22.20
N GLU A 277 -3.72 -3.77 -22.18
CA GLU A 277 -2.27 -3.63 -22.14
C GLU A 277 -1.64 -4.35 -23.32
N ASP A 278 -0.56 -3.79 -23.87
CA ASP A 278 0.27 -4.44 -24.90
C ASP A 278 1.72 -4.39 -24.43
N ASN A 279 2.28 -5.54 -24.10
CA ASN A 279 3.65 -5.72 -23.66
C ASN A 279 4.45 -6.36 -24.80
N GLN A 280 5.25 -5.57 -25.51
CA GLN A 280 6.08 -6.00 -26.63
C GLN A 280 7.47 -6.36 -26.12
N MET A 281 7.61 -7.61 -25.68
CA MET A 281 8.84 -8.11 -25.09
C MET A 281 9.86 -8.59 -26.13
N SER A 282 11.13 -8.39 -25.80
CA SER A 282 12.27 -8.88 -26.59
C SER A 282 13.40 -9.29 -25.64
N GLY A 283 14.07 -10.39 -25.96
CA GLY A 283 15.05 -11.03 -25.07
C GLY A 283 14.39 -12.05 -24.14
N HIS A 284 15.07 -12.44 -23.07
CA HIS A 284 14.54 -13.39 -22.11
C HIS A 284 15.00 -13.09 -20.68
N THR A 285 14.32 -13.68 -19.71
CA THR A 285 14.64 -13.67 -18.29
C THR A 285 14.98 -15.08 -17.82
N PRO A 286 16.01 -15.27 -16.98
CA PRO A 286 16.25 -16.57 -16.34
C PRO A 286 15.36 -16.83 -15.13
N TYR A 287 14.55 -15.82 -14.69
CA TYR A 287 13.71 -15.87 -13.52
C TYR A 287 12.24 -16.08 -13.89
N ARG A 288 11.58 -17.07 -13.31
CA ARG A 288 10.13 -17.26 -13.45
C ARG A 288 9.35 -16.10 -12.80
N TYR A 289 9.87 -15.55 -11.71
CA TYR A 289 9.34 -14.37 -11.04
C TYR A 289 9.02 -13.23 -12.02
N ASP A 290 9.82 -13.08 -13.07
CA ASP A 290 9.74 -11.97 -14.02
C ASP A 290 9.13 -12.39 -15.37
N THR A 291 8.36 -13.49 -15.41
CA THR A 291 7.57 -13.91 -16.59
C THR A 291 6.16 -13.32 -16.53
N TYR A 292 5.56 -13.18 -17.68
CA TYR A 292 4.17 -12.70 -17.83
C TYR A 292 3.28 -13.89 -18.24
N ASP A 293 2.14 -14.05 -17.59
CA ASP A 293 1.13 -15.01 -18.02
C ASP A 293 0.44 -14.51 -19.29
N MET A 294 0.12 -13.23 -19.34
CA MET A 294 -0.46 -12.57 -20.51
C MET A 294 0.42 -11.42 -20.98
N GLU A 295 0.86 -11.48 -22.25
CA GLU A 295 1.55 -10.33 -22.85
C GLU A 295 0.59 -9.22 -23.28
N LYS A 296 -0.67 -9.55 -23.61
CA LYS A 296 -1.69 -8.61 -24.09
C LYS A 296 -3.02 -8.83 -23.39
N PRO A 297 -3.10 -8.56 -22.09
CA PRO A 297 -4.34 -8.71 -21.34
C PRO A 297 -5.37 -7.65 -21.68
N LEU A 298 -6.62 -8.07 -21.72
CA LEU A 298 -7.80 -7.21 -21.68
C LEU A 298 -8.54 -7.48 -20.37
N TYR A 299 -8.50 -6.53 -19.45
CA TYR A 299 -9.27 -6.55 -18.22
C TYR A 299 -10.60 -5.82 -18.45
N THR A 300 -11.70 -6.43 -18.09
CA THR A 300 -13.01 -5.77 -18.14
C THR A 300 -13.90 -6.23 -17.00
N GLY A 301 -14.64 -5.31 -16.42
CA GLY A 301 -15.46 -5.64 -15.28
C GLY A 301 -16.47 -4.56 -14.92
N VAL A 302 -17.22 -4.84 -13.87
CA VAL A 302 -18.17 -3.92 -13.30
C VAL A 302 -18.26 -4.12 -11.79
N LYS A 303 -18.29 -3.01 -11.04
CA LYS A 303 -18.57 -3.01 -9.61
C LYS A 303 -19.91 -2.33 -9.34
N VAL A 304 -20.70 -2.96 -8.44
CA VAL A 304 -22.04 -2.49 -8.07
C VAL A 304 -22.17 -2.49 -6.55
N PRO A 305 -22.45 -1.35 -5.91
CA PRO A 305 -22.84 -1.31 -4.51
C PRO A 305 -24.25 -1.92 -4.37
N LEU A 306 -24.41 -2.85 -3.42
CA LEU A 306 -25.68 -3.47 -3.07
C LEU A 306 -26.37 -2.73 -1.93
N THR A 307 -25.59 -2.26 -0.98
CA THR A 307 -25.99 -1.47 0.18
C THR A 307 -24.93 -0.38 0.44
N PRO A 308 -25.15 0.55 1.38
CA PRO A 308 -24.09 1.47 1.78
C PRO A 308 -22.81 0.81 2.32
N LEU A 309 -22.89 -0.45 2.72
CA LEU A 309 -21.77 -1.21 3.32
C LEU A 309 -21.26 -2.34 2.43
N ASP A 310 -21.99 -2.73 1.41
CA ASP A 310 -21.70 -3.92 0.59
C ASP A 310 -21.61 -3.58 -0.89
N ALA A 311 -20.65 -4.19 -1.58
CA ALA A 311 -20.57 -4.13 -3.05
C ALA A 311 -20.13 -5.49 -3.60
N VAL A 312 -20.41 -5.70 -4.88
CA VAL A 312 -19.92 -6.86 -5.64
C VAL A 312 -19.24 -6.38 -6.92
N SER A 313 -18.29 -7.14 -7.42
CA SER A 313 -17.76 -6.97 -8.77
C SER A 313 -17.61 -8.29 -9.48
N VAL A 314 -17.63 -8.20 -10.81
CA VAL A 314 -17.22 -9.26 -11.71
C VAL A 314 -16.15 -8.68 -12.62
N GLU A 315 -15.05 -9.39 -12.80
CA GLU A 315 -13.96 -9.02 -13.69
C GLU A 315 -13.54 -10.22 -14.53
N TYR A 316 -13.15 -9.95 -15.76
CA TYR A 316 -12.55 -10.89 -16.68
C TYR A 316 -11.18 -10.38 -17.08
N ALA A 317 -10.17 -11.25 -17.03
CA ALA A 317 -8.87 -11.07 -17.65
C ALA A 317 -8.78 -12.00 -18.86
N ILE A 318 -8.57 -11.43 -20.03
CA ILE A 318 -8.61 -12.16 -21.31
C ILE A 318 -7.27 -11.93 -22.02
N ASP A 319 -6.56 -13.01 -22.34
CA ASP A 319 -5.41 -12.91 -23.25
C ASP A 319 -5.92 -12.69 -24.68
N THR A 320 -5.64 -11.50 -25.22
CA THR A 320 -6.09 -11.13 -26.57
C THR A 320 -5.31 -11.79 -27.70
N ILE A 321 -4.16 -12.45 -27.40
CA ILE A 321 -3.37 -13.18 -28.40
C ILE A 321 -4.11 -14.46 -28.82
N ASN A 322 -4.63 -15.21 -27.86
CA ASN A 322 -5.29 -16.50 -28.08
C ASN A 322 -6.80 -16.48 -27.82
N GLY A 323 -7.34 -15.38 -27.26
CA GLY A 323 -8.74 -15.24 -26.90
C GLY A 323 -9.17 -16.06 -25.68
N HIS A 324 -8.21 -16.56 -24.92
CA HIS A 324 -8.47 -17.33 -23.70
C HIS A 324 -8.82 -16.39 -22.53
N THR A 325 -9.78 -16.81 -21.71
CA THR A 325 -10.05 -16.15 -20.44
C THR A 325 -9.10 -16.77 -19.41
N ASP A 326 -8.16 -15.96 -18.93
CA ASP A 326 -7.17 -16.34 -17.96
C ASP A 326 -7.78 -16.35 -16.55
N HIS A 327 -8.48 -15.26 -16.19
CA HIS A 327 -9.15 -15.15 -14.92
C HIS A 327 -10.59 -14.68 -15.06
N LYS A 328 -11.42 -15.12 -14.13
CA LYS A 328 -12.78 -14.65 -13.95
C LYS A 328 -13.08 -14.49 -12.47
N TYR A 329 -12.93 -13.28 -12.00
CA TYR A 329 -13.11 -12.93 -10.60
C TYR A 329 -14.53 -12.56 -10.26
N PHE A 330 -15.03 -13.11 -9.15
CA PHE A 330 -16.21 -12.66 -8.43
C PHE A 330 -15.76 -12.13 -7.06
N THR A 331 -15.95 -10.85 -6.82
CA THR A 331 -15.50 -10.23 -5.57
C THR A 331 -16.69 -9.64 -4.81
N TYR A 332 -16.77 -9.96 -3.53
CA TYR A 332 -17.67 -9.33 -2.57
C TYR A 332 -16.88 -8.44 -1.63
N TYR A 333 -17.32 -7.19 -1.48
CA TYR A 333 -16.71 -6.18 -0.61
C TYR A 333 -17.62 -5.86 0.55
N ARG A 334 -17.06 -5.72 1.74
CA ARG A 334 -17.76 -5.29 2.94
C ARG A 334 -17.03 -4.20 3.69
N ASP A 335 -17.78 -3.13 3.99
CA ASP A 335 -17.35 -2.10 4.93
C ASP A 335 -17.55 -2.59 6.36
N LEU A 336 -16.46 -2.69 7.13
CA LEU A 336 -16.42 -3.15 8.51
C LEU A 336 -16.16 -1.99 9.49
N HIS A 337 -16.66 -0.79 9.21
CA HIS A 337 -16.49 0.44 9.97
C HIS A 337 -15.07 1.01 9.85
N SER A 338 -14.08 0.53 10.59
CA SER A 338 -12.68 0.97 10.50
C SER A 338 -11.84 0.18 9.51
N PHE A 339 -12.39 -0.90 8.97
CA PHE A 339 -11.76 -1.77 7.98
C PHE A 339 -12.64 -1.90 6.74
N THR A 340 -12.02 -2.20 5.62
CA THR A 340 -12.67 -2.79 4.46
C THR A 340 -12.24 -4.23 4.34
N SER A 341 -13.13 -5.10 3.90
CA SER A 341 -12.80 -6.49 3.59
C SER A 341 -13.30 -6.84 2.21
N TRP A 342 -12.65 -7.79 1.58
CA TRP A 342 -13.16 -8.39 0.38
C TRP A 342 -12.83 -9.89 0.34
N ILE A 343 -13.68 -10.61 -0.37
CA ILE A 343 -13.54 -12.01 -0.67
C ILE A 343 -13.64 -12.13 -2.18
N GLN A 344 -12.66 -12.76 -2.80
CA GLN A 344 -12.58 -12.98 -4.23
C GLN A 344 -12.50 -14.47 -4.53
N TYR A 345 -13.17 -14.89 -5.57
CA TYR A 345 -13.09 -16.24 -6.10
C TYR A 345 -12.79 -16.15 -7.60
N ASP A 346 -11.73 -16.79 -8.04
CA ASP A 346 -11.44 -17.05 -9.45
C ASP A 346 -12.10 -18.36 -9.85
N THR A 347 -12.93 -18.31 -10.91
CA THR A 347 -13.62 -19.50 -11.41
C THR A 347 -12.83 -20.26 -12.47
N VAL A 348 -11.70 -19.74 -12.93
CA VAL A 348 -10.81 -20.40 -13.88
C VAL A 348 -9.83 -21.28 -13.12
N ASP A 349 -9.11 -20.72 -12.15
CA ASP A 349 -8.11 -21.45 -11.38
C ASP A 349 -8.67 -22.09 -10.10
N GLU A 350 -9.98 -21.85 -9.82
CA GLU A 350 -10.64 -22.33 -8.61
C GLU A 350 -10.02 -21.79 -7.32
N ASP A 351 -9.39 -20.61 -7.40
CA ASP A 351 -8.68 -19.98 -6.33
C ASP A 351 -9.55 -19.04 -5.50
N PHE A 352 -9.22 -18.95 -4.22
CA PHE A 352 -9.92 -18.13 -3.26
C PHE A 352 -8.97 -17.17 -2.55
N GLU A 353 -9.36 -15.90 -2.48
CA GLU A 353 -8.61 -14.87 -1.81
C GLU A 353 -9.50 -14.08 -0.84
N PHE A 354 -8.95 -13.70 0.30
CA PHE A 354 -9.61 -12.89 1.32
C PHE A 354 -8.66 -11.87 1.88
N MET A 355 -9.10 -10.62 2.02
CA MET A 355 -8.31 -9.56 2.65
C MET A 355 -9.14 -8.70 3.57
N ILE A 356 -8.52 -8.25 4.66
CA ILE A 356 -9.00 -7.14 5.49
C ILE A 356 -7.97 -6.03 5.42
N GLN A 357 -8.41 -4.80 5.17
CA GLN A 357 -7.55 -3.63 5.08
C GLN A 357 -8.11 -2.50 5.96
N PRO A 358 -7.29 -1.88 6.84
CA PRO A 358 -7.71 -0.69 7.57
C PRO A 358 -7.92 0.49 6.62
N LYS A 359 -8.90 1.35 6.94
CA LYS A 359 -9.23 2.52 6.13
C LYS A 359 -8.30 3.71 6.35
N ASP A 360 -7.71 3.82 7.52
CA ASP A 360 -6.95 5.00 7.95
C ASP A 360 -5.45 4.87 7.76
N PHE A 361 -4.96 3.68 7.39
CA PHE A 361 -3.54 3.43 7.13
C PHE A 361 -3.37 2.24 6.16
N SER A 362 -2.26 2.22 5.41
CA SER A 362 -1.93 1.17 4.43
C SER A 362 -0.72 0.35 4.87
N PHE A 363 -0.68 -0.90 4.45
CA PHE A 363 0.43 -1.84 4.64
C PHE A 363 1.37 -1.86 3.45
#